data_7480feddb7d36e4e5bc01d4311fa363c
#
_entry.id   7480feddb7d36e4e5bc01d4311fa363c
#
_cell.length_a   1.000
_cell.length_b   1.000
_cell.length_c   1.000
_cell.angle_alpha   90.00
_cell.angle_beta   90.00
_cell.angle_gamma   90.00
#
_symmetry.space_group_name_H-M   'P 1'
#
loop_
_entity.id
_entity.type
_entity.pdbx_description
1 polymer ?
#
loop_
_entity_poly.entity_id
_entity_poly.type
_entity_poly.pdbx_seq_one_letter_code
_entity_poly.pdbx_strand_id
1 'polypeptide(L)'
;LGTCPNKVKQIKLTSKNDSLNYTFGLINGFELAQHVLSEDADGKLKTEFIKYVNAGLKSQITNPSIVEIGQEIGQELKKQEQTGLFGMPDLITDFARIKQGLLHGITGNTKIWDSQAASEYVQNTITNIKYGKLKRDAEQFLAENQSREGVITTESGLQYEVITLGTGIKPTIHDEVKVHY
;
A
#
# COMPACT_ATOMS: atom_id res chain seq x y z
N LEU A 1 35.43 -9.74 -8.92
CA LEU A 1 34.33 -8.97 -9.51
C LEU A 1 33.36 -9.98 -10.15
N GLY A 2 32.52 -10.60 -9.32
CA GLY A 2 31.48 -11.54 -9.79
C GLY A 2 30.37 -10.75 -10.48
N THR A 3 30.17 -11.02 -11.76
CA THR A 3 29.05 -10.50 -12.53
C THR A 3 27.77 -11.07 -11.96
N CYS A 4 26.95 -10.22 -11.33
CA CYS A 4 25.58 -10.57 -10.96
C CYS A 4 24.85 -11.08 -12.21
N PRO A 5 24.40 -12.34 -12.29
CA PRO A 5 23.85 -12.94 -13.53
C PRO A 5 22.45 -12.41 -13.89
N ASN A 6 21.88 -11.55 -13.08
CA ASN A 6 20.57 -10.95 -13.34
C ASN A 6 20.74 -9.45 -13.64
N LYS A 7 21.04 -9.09 -14.91
CA LYS A 7 20.79 -7.74 -15.38
C LYS A 7 19.32 -7.44 -15.19
N VAL A 8 19.01 -6.67 -14.14
CA VAL A 8 17.65 -6.22 -13.88
C VAL A 8 17.25 -5.31 -15.03
N LYS A 9 16.32 -5.77 -15.86
CA LYS A 9 15.79 -4.99 -16.96
C LYS A 9 15.10 -3.75 -16.41
N GLN A 10 15.45 -2.59 -16.96
CA GLN A 10 14.72 -1.36 -16.68
C GLN A 10 13.26 -1.55 -17.09
N ILE A 11 12.31 -1.33 -16.19
CA ILE A 11 10.88 -1.37 -16.49
C ILE A 11 10.30 0.03 -16.50
N LYS A 12 9.33 0.20 -17.38
CA LYS A 12 8.45 1.36 -17.36
C LYS A 12 7.14 0.96 -16.70
N LEU A 13 6.80 1.64 -15.60
CA LEU A 13 5.52 1.50 -14.93
C LEU A 13 4.52 2.39 -15.68
N THR A 14 3.52 1.78 -16.30
CA THR A 14 2.62 2.48 -17.24
C THR A 14 1.21 2.67 -16.68
N SER A 15 0.87 1.95 -15.62
CA SER A 15 -0.43 2.02 -14.97
C SER A 15 -0.30 2.08 -13.44
N LYS A 16 -1.39 2.48 -12.78
CA LYS A 16 -1.51 2.42 -11.32
C LYS A 16 -1.34 0.99 -10.81
N ASN A 17 -1.90 0.02 -11.54
CA ASN A 17 -1.77 -1.40 -11.19
C ASN A 17 -0.32 -1.88 -11.32
N ASP A 18 0.41 -1.51 -12.39
CA ASP A 18 1.85 -1.81 -12.52
C ASP A 18 2.63 -1.26 -11.33
N SER A 19 2.34 -0.01 -10.96
CA SER A 19 3.04 0.69 -9.87
C SER A 19 2.78 0.03 -8.52
N LEU A 20 1.53 -0.36 -8.22
CA LEU A 20 1.18 -1.06 -6.99
C LEU A 20 1.81 -2.44 -6.89
N ASN A 21 1.76 -3.24 -7.95
CA ASN A 21 2.38 -4.57 -7.96
C ASN A 21 3.90 -4.46 -7.80
N TYR A 22 4.53 -3.53 -8.51
CA TYR A 22 5.95 -3.30 -8.40
C TYR A 22 6.37 -2.85 -6.99
N THR A 23 5.67 -1.87 -6.40
CA THR A 23 5.99 -1.37 -5.06
C THR A 23 5.71 -2.39 -3.96
N PHE A 24 4.68 -3.21 -4.09
CA PHE A 24 4.46 -4.33 -3.19
C PHE A 24 5.68 -5.27 -3.17
N GLY A 25 6.18 -5.66 -4.35
CA GLY A 25 7.39 -6.47 -4.45
C GLY A 25 8.64 -5.75 -3.92
N LEU A 26 8.78 -4.45 -4.19
CA LEU A 26 9.93 -3.66 -3.80
C LEU A 26 10.07 -3.53 -2.27
N ILE A 27 8.96 -3.25 -1.57
CA ILE A 27 8.93 -3.16 -0.10
C ILE A 27 9.34 -4.49 0.52
N ASN A 28 8.72 -5.59 0.10
CA ASN A 28 9.07 -6.93 0.57
C ASN A 28 10.55 -7.28 0.26
N GLY A 29 11.07 -6.84 -0.88
CA GLY A 29 12.46 -7.02 -1.25
C GLY A 29 13.44 -6.29 -0.35
N PHE A 30 13.15 -5.06 0.06
CA PHE A 30 13.97 -4.30 1.02
C PHE A 30 13.98 -4.95 2.40
N GLU A 31 12.82 -5.37 2.90
CA GLU A 31 12.71 -6.07 4.20
C GLU A 31 13.54 -7.36 4.22
N LEU A 32 13.45 -8.16 3.17
CA LEU A 32 14.23 -9.38 3.02
C LEU A 32 15.74 -9.11 2.95
N ALA A 33 16.14 -8.08 2.22
CA ALA A 33 17.54 -7.70 2.12
C ALA A 33 18.13 -7.31 3.47
N GLN A 34 17.35 -6.64 4.33
CA GLN A 34 17.78 -6.19 5.65
C GLN A 34 17.78 -7.30 6.71
N HIS A 35 16.78 -8.18 6.70
CA HIS A 35 16.54 -9.11 7.80
C HIS A 35 16.99 -10.55 7.51
N VAL A 36 16.90 -10.99 6.25
CA VAL A 36 17.16 -12.40 5.87
C VAL A 36 18.47 -12.55 5.08
N LEU A 37 18.79 -11.55 4.25
CA LEU A 37 19.93 -11.60 3.33
C LEU A 37 21.03 -10.60 3.69
N SER A 38 21.06 -10.11 4.93
CA SER A 38 22.01 -9.10 5.41
C SER A 38 23.46 -9.57 5.37
N GLU A 39 23.71 -10.89 5.54
CA GLU A 39 25.05 -11.47 5.57
C GLU A 39 25.54 -12.00 4.20
N ASP A 40 24.75 -11.76 3.12
CA ASP A 40 25.07 -12.24 1.77
C ASP A 40 26.14 -11.38 1.08
N ALA A 41 27.39 -11.52 1.52
CA ALA A 41 28.50 -10.74 0.99
C ALA A 41 28.84 -11.02 -0.49
N ASP A 42 28.58 -12.24 -0.98
CA ASP A 42 28.90 -12.67 -2.36
C ASP A 42 27.70 -12.70 -3.32
N GLY A 43 26.50 -12.39 -2.85
CA GLY A 43 25.26 -12.33 -3.65
C GLY A 43 24.70 -13.71 -4.07
N LYS A 44 25.24 -14.80 -3.53
CA LYS A 44 24.76 -16.15 -3.86
C LYS A 44 23.40 -16.42 -3.24
N LEU A 45 23.20 -16.06 -1.97
CA LEU A 45 21.95 -16.26 -1.27
C LEU A 45 20.80 -15.50 -1.96
N LYS A 46 21.03 -14.25 -2.38
CA LYS A 46 20.07 -13.46 -3.14
C LYS A 46 19.65 -14.13 -4.44
N THR A 47 20.62 -14.70 -5.16
CA THR A 47 20.37 -15.41 -6.43
C THR A 47 19.55 -16.68 -6.19
N GLU A 48 19.91 -17.44 -5.18
CA GLU A 48 19.22 -18.67 -4.79
C GLU A 48 17.81 -18.38 -4.30
N PHE A 49 17.64 -17.38 -3.45
CA PHE A 49 16.34 -16.90 -2.97
C PHE A 49 15.37 -16.62 -4.13
N ILE A 50 15.78 -15.82 -5.12
CA ILE A 50 14.95 -15.51 -6.30
C ILE A 50 14.57 -16.75 -7.09
N LYS A 51 15.47 -17.74 -7.19
CA LYS A 51 15.16 -19.03 -7.81
C LYS A 51 14.00 -19.73 -7.09
N TYR A 52 14.00 -19.71 -5.75
CA TYR A 52 12.97 -20.38 -4.95
C TYR A 52 11.66 -19.63 -4.86
N VAL A 53 11.67 -18.31 -4.85
CA VAL A 53 10.45 -17.51 -5.05
C VAL A 53 9.76 -17.90 -6.37
N ASN A 54 10.55 -18.05 -7.47
CA ASN A 54 10.02 -18.51 -8.74
C ASN A 54 9.46 -19.96 -8.67
N ALA A 55 10.10 -20.85 -7.91
CA ALA A 55 9.61 -22.20 -7.69
C ALA A 55 8.29 -22.20 -6.89
N GLY A 56 8.19 -21.38 -5.84
CA GLY A 56 6.97 -21.20 -5.06
C GLY A 56 5.80 -20.70 -5.92
N LEU A 57 6.03 -19.71 -6.77
CA LEU A 57 5.03 -19.21 -7.71
C LEU A 57 4.55 -20.30 -8.71
N LYS A 58 5.40 -21.28 -9.02
CA LYS A 58 5.08 -22.43 -9.88
C LYS A 58 4.56 -23.65 -9.12
N SER A 59 4.44 -23.58 -7.80
CA SER A 59 4.06 -24.70 -6.91
C SER A 59 5.02 -25.92 -7.00
N GLN A 60 6.31 -25.69 -7.31
CA GLN A 60 7.35 -26.71 -7.31
C GLN A 60 8.23 -26.57 -6.07
N ILE A 61 8.26 -27.59 -5.21
CA ILE A 61 8.97 -27.58 -3.93
C ILE A 61 10.18 -28.54 -3.97
N THR A 62 11.37 -28.07 -3.61
CA THR A 62 12.51 -28.91 -3.21
C THR A 62 13.53 -28.16 -2.34
N ASN A 63 13.65 -28.59 -1.08
CA ASN A 63 14.72 -28.47 -0.09
C ASN A 63 14.94 -27.20 0.78
N PRO A 64 15.38 -27.36 2.09
CA PRO A 64 15.04 -26.42 3.16
C PRO A 64 16.02 -25.28 3.46
N SER A 65 15.56 -24.33 4.16
CA SER A 65 15.98 -23.07 4.80
C SER A 65 15.72 -21.80 3.98
N ILE A 66 16.53 -21.36 3.05
CA ILE A 66 16.22 -20.21 2.14
C ILE A 66 15.16 -20.62 1.10
N VAL A 67 15.11 -21.89 0.77
CA VAL A 67 14.12 -22.51 -0.09
C VAL A 67 12.72 -22.36 0.50
N GLU A 68 12.53 -22.69 1.78
CA GLU A 68 11.24 -22.59 2.47
C GLU A 68 10.73 -21.15 2.47
N ILE A 69 11.56 -20.20 2.85
CA ILE A 69 11.20 -18.77 2.86
C ILE A 69 10.80 -18.29 1.45
N GLY A 70 11.59 -18.63 0.44
CA GLY A 70 11.29 -18.26 -0.95
C GLY A 70 10.00 -18.89 -1.46
N GLN A 71 9.70 -20.12 -1.03
CA GLN A 71 8.47 -20.82 -1.39
C GLN A 71 7.25 -20.25 -0.66
N GLU A 72 7.37 -19.99 0.64
CA GLU A 72 6.30 -19.37 1.44
C GLU A 72 5.90 -18.02 0.85
N ILE A 73 6.89 -17.18 0.52
CA ILE A 73 6.64 -15.90 -0.15
C ILE A 73 6.00 -16.12 -1.52
N GLY A 74 6.49 -17.06 -2.32
CA GLY A 74 5.90 -17.37 -3.62
C GLY A 74 4.46 -17.85 -3.52
N GLN A 75 4.14 -18.69 -2.51
CA GLN A 75 2.78 -19.15 -2.24
C GLN A 75 1.87 -18.03 -1.74
N GLU A 76 2.38 -17.18 -0.84
CA GLU A 76 1.61 -16.03 -0.34
C GLU A 76 1.30 -15.04 -1.47
N LEU A 77 2.27 -14.75 -2.32
CA LEU A 77 2.04 -13.95 -3.52
C LEU A 77 0.98 -14.58 -4.44
N LYS A 78 0.97 -15.92 -4.56
CA LYS A 78 -0.03 -16.61 -5.37
C LYS A 78 -1.45 -16.51 -4.81
N LYS A 79 -1.64 -16.42 -3.50
CA LYS A 79 -2.94 -16.17 -2.88
C LYS A 79 -3.51 -14.80 -3.31
N GLN A 80 -2.66 -13.82 -3.57
CA GLN A 80 -3.07 -12.51 -4.08
C GLN A 80 -3.79 -12.60 -5.45
N GLU A 81 -3.59 -13.67 -6.21
CA GLU A 81 -4.32 -13.91 -7.46
C GLU A 81 -5.82 -14.11 -7.22
N GLN A 82 -6.18 -14.74 -6.11
CA GLN A 82 -7.56 -15.04 -5.74
C GLN A 82 -8.24 -13.90 -4.97
N THR A 83 -7.48 -13.23 -4.11
CA THR A 83 -7.99 -12.18 -3.22
C THR A 83 -7.85 -10.77 -3.78
N GLY A 84 -7.09 -10.60 -4.87
CA GLY A 84 -6.60 -9.32 -5.37
C GLY A 84 -5.42 -8.79 -4.57
N LEU A 85 -4.65 -7.89 -5.17
CA LEU A 85 -3.48 -7.27 -4.54
C LEU A 85 -3.91 -6.50 -3.28
N PHE A 86 -3.23 -6.69 -2.17
CA PHE A 86 -3.58 -6.16 -0.84
C PHE A 86 -5.00 -6.56 -0.35
N GLY A 87 -5.52 -7.71 -0.80
CA GLY A 87 -6.87 -8.16 -0.48
C GLY A 87 -7.98 -7.32 -1.12
N MET A 88 -7.69 -6.64 -2.22
CA MET A 88 -8.64 -5.85 -2.99
C MET A 88 -8.92 -6.54 -4.33
N PRO A 89 -10.11 -7.14 -4.54
CA PRO A 89 -10.41 -7.93 -5.74
C PRO A 89 -10.29 -7.15 -7.05
N ASP A 90 -10.50 -5.84 -7.01
CA ASP A 90 -10.38 -4.96 -8.19
C ASP A 90 -8.93 -4.67 -8.61
N LEU A 91 -7.95 -5.04 -7.78
CA LEU A 91 -6.54 -4.87 -8.08
C LEU A 91 -5.95 -6.17 -8.62
N ILE A 92 -5.75 -6.19 -9.93
CA ILE A 92 -5.20 -7.36 -10.63
C ILE A 92 -3.74 -7.59 -10.23
N THR A 93 -3.42 -8.82 -9.85
CA THR A 93 -2.06 -9.24 -9.49
C THR A 93 -1.24 -9.49 -10.75
N ASP A 94 -0.08 -8.82 -10.86
CA ASP A 94 0.92 -9.02 -11.91
C ASP A 94 2.22 -9.55 -11.29
N PHE A 95 2.38 -10.88 -11.32
CA PHE A 95 3.58 -11.53 -10.75
C PHE A 95 4.89 -11.11 -11.42
N ALA A 96 4.86 -10.71 -12.69
CA ALA A 96 6.07 -10.25 -13.37
C ALA A 96 6.54 -8.92 -12.77
N ARG A 97 5.62 -8.03 -12.47
CA ARG A 97 5.89 -6.74 -11.82
C ARG A 97 6.31 -6.92 -10.36
N ILE A 98 5.59 -7.75 -9.60
CA ILE A 98 5.94 -8.07 -8.21
C ILE A 98 7.34 -8.66 -8.13
N LYS A 99 7.65 -9.67 -8.95
CA LYS A 99 8.98 -10.29 -8.99
C LYS A 99 10.08 -9.26 -9.32
N GLN A 100 9.82 -8.34 -10.22
CA GLN A 100 10.78 -7.33 -10.62
C GLN A 100 11.01 -6.31 -9.49
N GLY A 101 9.94 -5.89 -8.78
CA GLY A 101 10.05 -5.07 -7.58
C GLY A 101 10.86 -5.78 -6.48
N LEU A 102 10.53 -7.05 -6.21
CA LEU A 102 11.25 -7.88 -5.24
C LEU A 102 12.76 -7.94 -5.55
N LEU A 103 13.12 -8.20 -6.81
CA LEU A 103 14.52 -8.24 -7.24
C LEU A 103 15.22 -6.89 -7.05
N HIS A 104 14.56 -5.78 -7.37
CA HIS A 104 15.09 -4.44 -7.14
C HIS A 104 15.29 -4.15 -5.64
N GLY A 105 14.32 -4.53 -4.78
CA GLY A 105 14.43 -4.37 -3.33
C GLY A 105 15.61 -5.16 -2.76
N ILE A 106 15.72 -6.45 -3.08
CA ILE A 106 16.81 -7.33 -2.61
C ILE A 106 18.19 -6.83 -3.06
N THR A 107 18.30 -6.29 -4.26
CA THR A 107 19.59 -5.79 -4.81
C THR A 107 19.89 -4.34 -4.45
N GLY A 108 19.02 -3.67 -3.71
CA GLY A 108 19.17 -2.26 -3.36
C GLY A 108 19.09 -1.30 -4.56
N ASN A 109 18.37 -1.68 -5.61
CA ASN A 109 18.18 -0.82 -6.79
C ASN A 109 17.08 0.22 -6.53
N THR A 110 17.48 1.43 -6.17
CA THR A 110 16.58 2.54 -5.83
C THR A 110 16.32 3.52 -6.99
N LYS A 111 16.60 3.11 -8.23
CA LYS A 111 16.48 4.01 -9.40
C LYS A 111 15.07 4.51 -9.68
N ILE A 112 14.03 3.75 -9.28
CA ILE A 112 12.63 4.13 -9.46
C ILE A 112 12.10 4.72 -8.15
N TRP A 113 12.19 3.95 -7.06
CA TRP A 113 11.80 4.33 -5.70
C TRP A 113 12.76 3.75 -4.68
N ASP A 114 13.03 4.50 -3.62
CA ASP A 114 13.58 3.94 -2.39
C ASP A 114 12.45 3.33 -1.54
N SER A 115 12.81 2.74 -0.40
CA SER A 115 11.87 2.06 0.49
C SER A 115 10.78 3.00 1.02
N GLN A 116 11.15 4.24 1.39
CA GLN A 116 10.21 5.21 1.94
C GLN A 116 9.20 5.66 0.88
N ALA A 117 9.67 6.09 -0.28
CA ALA A 117 8.81 6.53 -1.38
C ALA A 117 7.87 5.40 -1.86
N ALA A 118 8.35 4.15 -1.88
CA ALA A 118 7.53 3.00 -2.22
C ALA A 118 6.40 2.78 -1.19
N SER A 119 6.72 2.86 0.10
CA SER A 119 5.73 2.70 1.19
C SER A 119 4.70 3.81 1.19
N GLU A 120 5.13 5.06 1.04
CA GLU A 120 4.24 6.22 0.93
C GLU A 120 3.29 6.12 -0.28
N TYR A 121 3.80 5.67 -1.43
CA TYR A 121 2.98 5.47 -2.62
C TYR A 121 1.88 4.43 -2.37
N VAL A 122 2.22 3.29 -1.79
CA VAL A 122 1.25 2.22 -1.49
C VAL A 122 0.21 2.74 -0.51
N GLN A 123 0.63 3.34 0.61
CA GLN A 123 -0.29 3.81 1.64
C GLN A 123 -1.26 4.86 1.11
N ASN A 124 -0.76 5.86 0.39
CA ASN A 124 -1.59 6.90 -0.21
C ASN A 124 -2.56 6.32 -1.24
N THR A 125 -2.08 5.38 -2.06
CA THR A 125 -2.89 4.77 -3.10
C THR A 125 -4.02 3.91 -2.52
N ILE A 126 -3.72 3.07 -1.52
CA ILE A 126 -4.72 2.23 -0.84
C ILE A 126 -5.75 3.10 -0.12
N THR A 127 -5.30 4.14 0.59
CA THR A 127 -6.18 5.10 1.26
C THR A 127 -7.14 5.76 0.26
N ASN A 128 -6.62 6.21 -0.88
CA ASN A 128 -7.44 6.82 -1.93
C ASN A 128 -8.43 5.83 -2.57
N ILE A 129 -8.07 4.55 -2.70
CA ILE A 129 -9.00 3.53 -3.19
C ILE A 129 -10.11 3.30 -2.17
N LYS A 130 -9.78 3.12 -0.90
CA LYS A 130 -10.75 2.80 0.16
C LYS A 130 -11.67 3.97 0.50
N TYR A 131 -11.13 5.15 0.60
CA TYR A 131 -11.83 6.30 1.17
C TYR A 131 -12.06 7.45 0.19
N GLY A 132 -11.46 7.42 -0.99
CA GLY A 132 -11.53 8.52 -1.95
C GLY A 132 -12.94 8.81 -2.43
N LYS A 133 -13.80 7.79 -2.56
CA LYS A 133 -15.21 8.00 -2.89
C LYS A 133 -15.94 8.67 -1.73
N LEU A 134 -15.79 8.13 -0.52
CA LEU A 134 -16.42 8.67 0.69
C LEU A 134 -16.02 10.13 0.93
N LYS A 135 -14.73 10.44 0.74
CA LYS A 135 -14.22 11.81 0.86
C LYS A 135 -14.86 12.74 -0.17
N ARG A 136 -14.92 12.35 -1.44
CA ARG A 136 -15.58 13.16 -2.48
C ARG A 136 -17.06 13.35 -2.20
N ASP A 137 -17.76 12.28 -1.81
CA ASP A 137 -19.19 12.35 -1.47
C ASP A 137 -19.42 13.30 -0.29
N ALA A 138 -18.55 13.28 0.73
CA ALA A 138 -18.60 14.19 1.86
C ALA A 138 -18.28 15.66 1.48
N GLU A 139 -17.27 15.89 0.65
CA GLU A 139 -16.92 17.22 0.13
C GLU A 139 -18.05 17.79 -0.71
N GLN A 140 -18.67 16.97 -1.57
CA GLN A 140 -19.83 17.38 -2.35
C GLN A 140 -21.02 17.72 -1.46
N PHE A 141 -21.33 16.88 -0.48
CA PHE A 141 -22.39 17.14 0.49
C PHE A 141 -22.17 18.46 1.22
N LEU A 142 -20.97 18.72 1.71
CA LEU A 142 -20.65 19.98 2.40
C LEU A 142 -20.78 21.20 1.48
N ALA A 143 -20.35 21.08 0.23
CA ALA A 143 -20.48 22.16 -0.76
C ALA A 143 -21.95 22.46 -1.09
N GLU A 144 -22.77 21.44 -1.29
CA GLU A 144 -24.21 21.58 -1.54
C GLU A 144 -24.93 22.12 -0.30
N ASN A 145 -24.62 21.57 0.88
CA ASN A 145 -25.24 21.96 2.14
C ASN A 145 -24.97 23.43 2.53
N GLN A 146 -23.77 23.92 2.20
CA GLN A 146 -23.41 25.35 2.44
C GLN A 146 -24.37 26.32 1.74
N SER A 147 -24.93 25.91 0.59
CA SER A 147 -25.86 26.75 -0.19
C SER A 147 -27.33 26.60 0.25
N ARG A 148 -27.61 25.70 1.21
CA ARG A 148 -28.96 25.46 1.69
C ARG A 148 -29.41 26.56 2.63
N GLU A 149 -30.65 27.05 2.46
CA GLU A 149 -31.25 28.05 3.32
C GLU A 149 -31.26 27.59 4.79
N GLY A 150 -30.86 28.47 5.70
CA GLY A 150 -30.77 28.17 7.14
C GLY A 150 -29.47 27.55 7.61
N VAL A 151 -28.60 27.12 6.72
CA VAL A 151 -27.28 26.55 7.08
C VAL A 151 -26.27 27.68 7.29
N ILE A 152 -25.57 27.60 8.41
CA ILE A 152 -24.49 28.53 8.78
C ILE A 152 -23.17 27.75 8.74
N THR A 153 -22.17 28.31 8.03
CA THR A 153 -20.82 27.76 7.99
C THR A 153 -19.87 28.64 8.80
N THR A 154 -19.16 28.05 9.76
CA THR A 154 -18.16 28.74 10.57
C THR A 154 -16.82 28.86 9.83
N GLU A 155 -15.89 29.69 10.34
CA GLU A 155 -14.52 29.78 9.80
C GLU A 155 -13.75 28.44 9.85
N SER A 156 -14.06 27.56 10.79
CA SER A 156 -13.48 26.22 10.88
C SER A 156 -14.05 25.22 9.87
N GLY A 157 -15.08 25.61 9.08
CA GLY A 157 -15.76 24.73 8.14
C GLY A 157 -16.89 23.89 8.75
N LEU A 158 -17.18 24.06 10.05
CA LEU A 158 -18.35 23.43 10.68
C LEU A 158 -19.63 24.03 10.10
N GLN A 159 -20.54 23.18 9.67
CA GLN A 159 -21.87 23.56 9.20
C GLN A 159 -22.93 23.15 10.20
N TYR A 160 -23.85 24.06 10.49
CA TYR A 160 -24.99 23.80 11.37
C TYR A 160 -26.24 24.54 10.92
N GLU A 161 -27.37 24.03 11.33
CA GLU A 161 -28.70 24.66 11.13
C GLU A 161 -29.42 24.72 12.48
N VAL A 162 -30.03 25.86 12.77
CA VAL A 162 -30.82 26.00 13.99
C VAL A 162 -32.26 25.60 13.69
N ILE A 163 -32.61 24.35 14.06
CA ILE A 163 -33.99 23.83 13.88
C ILE A 163 -34.94 24.52 14.84
N THR A 164 -34.53 24.74 16.09
CA THR A 164 -35.32 25.41 17.11
C THR A 164 -34.41 26.29 17.95
N LEU A 165 -34.69 27.56 18.01
CA LEU A 165 -33.91 28.48 18.83
C LEU A 165 -34.16 28.20 20.32
N GLY A 166 -33.11 27.89 21.05
CA GLY A 166 -33.18 27.67 22.48
C GLY A 166 -33.42 28.99 23.25
N THR A 167 -34.24 28.93 24.29
CA THR A 167 -34.53 30.05 25.21
C THR A 167 -33.90 29.89 26.59
N GLY A 168 -33.16 28.80 26.79
CA GLY A 168 -32.47 28.46 28.05
C GLY A 168 -31.15 29.19 28.28
N ILE A 169 -30.48 28.88 29.37
CA ILE A 169 -29.15 29.39 29.74
C ILE A 169 -28.12 28.90 28.71
N LYS A 170 -27.29 29.78 28.21
CA LYS A 170 -26.17 29.40 27.31
C LYS A 170 -25.02 28.81 28.16
N PRO A 171 -24.54 27.63 27.84
CA PRO A 171 -23.40 27.05 28.54
C PRO A 171 -22.11 27.81 28.27
N THR A 172 -21.25 27.86 29.27
CA THR A 172 -19.87 28.35 29.17
C THR A 172 -18.90 27.21 28.81
N ILE A 173 -17.63 27.58 28.55
CA ILE A 173 -16.59 26.56 28.23
C ILE A 173 -16.32 25.58 29.38
N HIS A 174 -16.75 25.88 30.59
CA HIS A 174 -16.54 25.04 31.79
C HIS A 174 -17.78 24.24 32.17
N ASP A 175 -18.86 24.36 31.42
CA ASP A 175 -20.10 23.65 31.74
C ASP A 175 -20.16 22.29 31.03
N GLU A 176 -20.72 21.32 31.73
CA GLU A 176 -21.01 20.00 31.17
C GLU A 176 -22.37 20.05 30.45
N VAL A 177 -22.38 19.58 29.19
CA VAL A 177 -23.58 19.55 28.37
C VAL A 177 -23.90 18.12 27.92
N LYS A 178 -25.17 17.77 27.86
CA LYS A 178 -25.64 16.49 27.30
C LYS A 178 -26.14 16.72 25.89
N VAL A 179 -25.53 16.00 24.93
CA VAL A 179 -25.91 16.04 23.51
C VAL A 179 -26.37 14.66 23.02
N HIS A 180 -27.23 14.66 22.00
CA HIS A 180 -27.61 13.47 21.22
C HIS A 180 -27.04 13.60 19.81
N TYR A 181 -26.44 12.53 19.26
CA TYR A 181 -25.86 12.45 17.92
C TYR A 181 -26.09 11.08 17.28
#